data_2670d43110f62be328cca9bf7f828778
#
_entry.id   2670d43110f62be328cca9bf7f828778
#
_cell.length_a   1.000
_cell.length_b   1.000
_cell.length_c   1.000
_cell.angle_alpha   90.00
_cell.angle_beta   90.00
_cell.angle_gamma   90.00
#
_symmetry.space_group_name_H-M   'P 1'
#
loop_
_entity.id
_entity.type
_entity.pdbx_description
1 polymer ?
#
loop_
_entity_poly.entity_id
_entity_poly.type
_entity_poly.pdbx_seq_one_letter_code
_entity_poly.pdbx_strand_id
1 'polypeptide(L)'
;MRGPVVVVGMHRSGTSLVSRILDDCGVMMGRDLQDDHESLFFIALNEWIYENAGASWERPIALFELTNQPTVMSAIEEYVRKRLSSRSSRAYSGRVMKKGIFDMDGTWGWKDPRNGPTLPLWRAIWPDMKIIHVIRHGVDVAASLKTRNSKHWEGDVSRFKKWLPTYSWRSSKSPIMRGQRSSTLEGGLSFWSEQIEMETDILSSIEDKHVVRYEELLSSPREVISGILEYLSIDVTEEQLLATEDGINPSRAFAFRNDPELVEFARNNCKPLEKHGY
;
A
#
# COMPACT_ATOMS: atom_id res chain seq x y z
N MET A 1 17.04 -3.77 18.48
CA MET A 1 16.64 -2.90 17.34
C MET A 1 15.13 -2.99 17.23
N ARG A 2 14.44 -1.88 17.15
CA ARG A 2 13.01 -1.89 16.83
C ARG A 2 12.87 -2.28 15.36
N GLY A 3 11.89 -3.11 15.02
CA GLY A 3 11.57 -3.45 13.64
C GLY A 3 11.11 -2.22 12.84
N PRO A 4 10.97 -2.35 11.51
CA PRO A 4 10.49 -1.26 10.66
C PRO A 4 9.00 -0.94 10.90
N VAL A 5 8.59 0.26 10.49
CA VAL A 5 7.20 0.66 10.35
C VAL A 5 6.72 0.32 8.95
N VAL A 6 5.68 -0.50 8.85
CA VAL A 6 5.10 -0.91 7.55
C VAL A 6 3.69 -0.36 7.42
N VAL A 7 3.48 0.49 6.42
CA VAL A 7 2.15 0.98 6.08
C VAL A 7 1.49 0.00 5.13
N VAL A 8 0.35 -0.51 5.56
CA VAL A 8 -0.51 -1.47 4.86
C VAL A 8 -1.82 -0.77 4.49
N GLY A 9 -2.40 -1.14 3.40
CA GLY A 9 -3.68 -0.65 2.94
C GLY A 9 -3.76 -0.62 1.42
N MET A 10 -4.95 -0.75 0.92
CA MET A 10 -5.23 -0.82 -0.51
C MET A 10 -4.77 0.44 -1.26
N HIS A 11 -4.50 0.30 -2.54
CA HIS A 11 -4.36 1.43 -3.46
C HIS A 11 -5.51 2.43 -3.29
N ARG A 12 -5.21 3.72 -3.22
CA ARG A 12 -6.17 4.83 -3.08
C ARG A 12 -6.86 4.94 -1.72
N SER A 13 -6.43 4.17 -0.71
CA SER A 13 -6.95 4.26 0.66
C SER A 13 -6.37 5.41 1.49
N GLY A 14 -5.41 6.17 0.97
CA GLY A 14 -4.77 7.27 1.71
C GLY A 14 -3.42 6.92 2.32
N THR A 15 -2.87 5.76 2.02
CA THR A 15 -1.54 5.32 2.49
C THR A 15 -0.41 6.31 2.20
N SER A 16 -0.49 7.05 1.08
CA SER A 16 0.48 8.10 0.73
C SER A 16 0.44 9.29 1.68
N LEU A 17 -0.75 9.66 2.19
CA LEU A 17 -0.89 10.70 3.21
C LEU A 17 -0.24 10.26 4.52
N VAL A 18 -0.57 9.05 4.98
CA VAL A 18 0.03 8.48 6.20
C VAL A 18 1.55 8.37 6.07
N SER A 19 2.06 7.95 4.90
CA SER A 19 3.51 7.86 4.66
C SER A 19 4.20 9.23 4.75
N ARG A 20 3.58 10.30 4.23
CA ARG A 20 4.09 11.67 4.37
C ARG A 20 4.08 12.13 5.81
N ILE A 21 2.99 11.93 6.53
CA ILE A 21 2.89 12.24 7.96
C ILE A 21 4.01 11.58 8.75
N LEU A 22 4.29 10.31 8.48
CA LEU A 22 5.37 9.58 9.13
C LEU A 22 6.75 10.17 8.82
N ASP A 23 7.00 10.52 7.56
CA ASP A 23 8.26 11.13 7.12
C ASP A 23 8.45 12.52 7.77
N ASP A 24 7.40 13.35 7.81
CA ASP A 24 7.39 14.66 8.47
C ASP A 24 7.62 14.55 9.99
N CYS A 25 7.17 13.43 10.59
CA CYS A 25 7.39 13.12 12.01
C CYS A 25 8.71 12.38 12.29
N GLY A 26 9.60 12.29 11.30
CA GLY A 26 10.97 11.75 11.48
C GLY A 26 11.11 10.24 11.29
N VAL A 27 10.09 9.54 10.79
CA VAL A 27 10.23 8.16 10.34
C VAL A 27 10.83 8.16 8.93
N MET A 28 12.02 7.62 8.75
CA MET A 28 12.67 7.56 7.44
C MET A 28 11.93 6.57 6.53
N MET A 29 11.15 7.07 5.56
CA MET A 29 10.31 6.27 4.66
C MET A 29 11.03 5.84 3.38
N GLY A 30 12.28 6.23 3.17
CA GLY A 30 13.13 5.92 2.02
C GLY A 30 13.76 7.17 1.40
N ARG A 31 14.85 6.97 0.63
CA ARG A 31 15.51 8.03 -0.16
C ARG A 31 15.20 7.94 -1.64
N ASP A 32 14.57 6.85 -2.06
CA ASP A 32 14.20 6.51 -3.43
C ASP A 32 12.68 6.61 -3.66
N LEU A 33 12.03 7.56 -2.99
CA LEU A 33 10.59 7.72 -3.02
C LEU A 33 10.07 8.20 -4.39
N GLN A 34 8.96 7.58 -4.82
CA GLN A 34 8.13 8.11 -5.92
C GLN A 34 7.16 9.19 -5.41
N ASP A 35 6.43 9.83 -6.32
CA ASP A 35 5.43 10.86 -6.02
C ASP A 35 4.36 10.39 -5.01
N ASP A 36 4.06 9.09 -5.02
CA ASP A 36 3.11 8.45 -4.09
C ASP A 36 3.74 8.06 -2.75
N HIS A 37 4.98 8.50 -2.44
CA HIS A 37 5.74 8.10 -1.25
C HIS A 37 5.93 6.59 -1.11
N GLU A 38 6.21 5.92 -2.22
CA GLU A 38 6.58 4.51 -2.28
C GLU A 38 8.07 4.38 -2.57
N SER A 39 8.80 3.57 -1.80
CA SER A 39 10.19 3.27 -2.07
C SER A 39 10.33 2.36 -3.28
N LEU A 40 11.07 2.79 -4.29
CA LEU A 40 11.36 2.00 -5.50
C LEU A 40 12.01 0.65 -5.16
N PHE A 41 12.84 0.62 -4.13
CA PHE A 41 13.49 -0.61 -3.68
C PHE A 41 12.50 -1.64 -3.15
N PHE A 42 11.57 -1.23 -2.28
CA PHE A 42 10.54 -2.12 -1.74
C PHE A 42 9.46 -2.46 -2.76
N ILE A 43 9.09 -1.52 -3.65
CA ILE A 43 8.24 -1.80 -4.80
C ILE A 43 8.81 -2.95 -5.63
N ALA A 44 10.09 -2.87 -6.00
CA ALA A 44 10.73 -3.90 -6.82
C ALA A 44 10.74 -5.28 -6.14
N LEU A 45 10.87 -5.32 -4.81
CA LEU A 45 10.78 -6.57 -4.05
C LEU A 45 9.35 -7.13 -4.05
N ASN A 46 8.35 -6.29 -3.75
CA ASN A 46 6.95 -6.72 -3.78
C ASN A 46 6.52 -7.14 -5.19
N GLU A 47 6.89 -6.42 -6.24
CA GLU A 47 6.61 -6.80 -7.63
C GLU A 47 7.24 -8.14 -7.98
N TRP A 48 8.49 -8.37 -7.59
CA TRP A 48 9.15 -9.65 -7.80
C TRP A 48 8.41 -10.80 -7.11
N ILE A 49 7.93 -10.60 -5.87
CA ILE A 49 7.14 -11.59 -5.12
C ILE A 49 5.83 -11.89 -5.87
N TYR A 50 5.11 -10.85 -6.29
CA TYR A 50 3.86 -10.97 -7.03
C TYR A 50 4.04 -11.70 -8.36
N GLU A 51 5.07 -11.35 -9.13
CA GLU A 51 5.37 -11.99 -10.42
C GLU A 51 5.68 -13.49 -10.26
N ASN A 52 6.44 -13.87 -9.22
CA ASN A 52 6.75 -15.25 -8.96
C ASN A 52 5.54 -16.06 -8.45
N ALA A 53 4.57 -15.41 -7.82
CA ALA A 53 3.30 -16.03 -7.47
C ALA A 53 2.32 -16.12 -8.66
N GLY A 54 2.62 -15.50 -9.81
CA GLY A 54 1.64 -15.33 -10.89
C GLY A 54 0.49 -14.37 -10.52
N ALA A 55 0.70 -13.54 -9.49
CA ALA A 55 -0.26 -12.57 -9.01
C ALA A 55 -0.12 -11.21 -9.73
N SER A 56 -1.14 -10.39 -9.61
CA SER A 56 -1.09 -8.98 -9.97
C SER A 56 -1.70 -8.14 -8.85
N TRP A 57 -1.45 -6.83 -8.85
CA TRP A 57 -1.96 -5.94 -7.81
C TRP A 57 -3.51 -5.94 -7.71
N GLU A 58 -4.24 -6.22 -8.81
CA GLU A 58 -5.70 -6.38 -8.82
C GLU A 58 -6.16 -7.82 -8.53
N ARG A 59 -5.25 -8.78 -8.51
CA ARG A 59 -5.54 -10.22 -8.30
C ARG A 59 -4.46 -10.85 -7.43
N PRO A 60 -4.41 -10.47 -6.15
CA PRO A 60 -3.35 -10.94 -5.25
C PRO A 60 -3.58 -12.38 -4.74
N ILE A 61 -4.71 -13.01 -5.05
CA ILE A 61 -5.13 -14.30 -4.49
C ILE A 61 -4.05 -15.40 -4.63
N ALA A 62 -3.31 -15.43 -5.73
CA ALA A 62 -2.25 -16.40 -5.96
C ALA A 62 -1.09 -16.31 -4.94
N LEU A 63 -0.96 -15.18 -4.24
CA LEU A 63 -0.01 -15.06 -3.13
C LEU A 63 -0.36 -15.97 -1.96
N PHE A 64 -1.65 -16.22 -1.70
CA PHE A 64 -2.05 -17.16 -0.64
C PHE A 64 -1.63 -18.59 -0.95
N GLU A 65 -1.76 -19.01 -2.21
CA GLU A 65 -1.30 -20.32 -2.64
C GLU A 65 0.20 -20.47 -2.43
N LEU A 66 0.96 -19.41 -2.75
CA LEU A 66 2.40 -19.36 -2.55
C LEU A 66 2.75 -19.40 -1.05
N THR A 67 2.06 -18.61 -0.21
CA THR A 67 2.33 -18.54 1.24
C THR A 67 1.98 -19.82 1.97
N ASN A 68 1.10 -20.64 1.41
CA ASN A 68 0.73 -21.95 1.94
C ASN A 68 1.75 -23.07 1.59
N GLN A 69 2.83 -22.72 0.86
CA GLN A 69 3.89 -23.66 0.51
C GLN A 69 5.18 -23.33 1.28
N PRO A 70 5.45 -23.99 2.44
CA PRO A 70 6.56 -23.62 3.33
C PRO A 70 7.93 -23.60 2.64
N THR A 71 8.18 -24.58 1.76
CA THR A 71 9.45 -24.66 1.02
C THR A 71 9.64 -23.47 0.08
N VAL A 72 8.57 -23.07 -0.61
CA VAL A 72 8.60 -21.92 -1.53
C VAL A 72 8.76 -20.61 -0.75
N MET A 73 8.03 -20.48 0.35
CA MET A 73 8.15 -19.32 1.24
C MET A 73 9.56 -19.15 1.79
N SER A 74 10.19 -20.24 2.24
CA SER A 74 11.58 -20.20 2.72
C SER A 74 12.56 -19.75 1.63
N ALA A 75 12.38 -20.23 0.40
CA ALA A 75 13.24 -19.81 -0.72
C ALA A 75 13.06 -18.33 -1.08
N ILE A 76 11.81 -17.82 -1.04
CA ILE A 76 11.51 -16.41 -1.26
C ILE A 76 12.10 -15.55 -0.14
N GLU A 77 11.93 -15.96 1.11
CA GLU A 77 12.49 -15.27 2.27
C GLU A 77 14.01 -15.16 2.17
N GLU A 78 14.69 -16.26 1.84
CA GLU A 78 16.15 -16.28 1.63
C GLU A 78 16.57 -15.29 0.54
N TYR A 79 15.89 -15.29 -0.60
CA TYR A 79 16.17 -14.35 -1.68
C TYR A 79 15.96 -12.90 -1.25
N VAL A 80 14.82 -12.60 -0.59
CA VAL A 80 14.51 -11.26 -0.12
C VAL A 80 15.54 -10.79 0.92
N ARG A 81 15.90 -11.62 1.91
CA ARG A 81 16.95 -11.32 2.88
C ARG A 81 18.31 -11.01 2.20
N LYS A 82 18.67 -11.76 1.17
CA LYS A 82 19.87 -11.52 0.37
C LYS A 82 19.81 -10.17 -0.35
N ARG A 83 18.65 -9.80 -0.91
CA ARG A 83 18.44 -8.49 -1.54
C ARG A 83 18.53 -7.35 -0.51
N LEU A 84 17.89 -7.50 0.65
CA LEU A 84 17.91 -6.55 1.75
C LEU A 84 19.33 -6.32 2.29
N SER A 85 20.15 -7.38 2.35
CA SER A 85 21.57 -7.31 2.79
C SER A 85 22.52 -6.80 1.71
N SER A 86 22.06 -6.68 0.47
CA SER A 86 22.95 -6.35 -0.66
C SER A 86 23.19 -4.84 -0.79
N ARG A 87 24.17 -4.47 -1.60
CA ARG A 87 24.46 -3.08 -1.91
C ARG A 87 23.31 -2.34 -2.61
N SER A 88 22.35 -3.08 -3.19
CA SER A 88 21.16 -2.47 -3.82
C SER A 88 20.27 -1.74 -2.82
N SER A 89 20.28 -2.14 -1.54
CA SER A 89 19.55 -1.47 -0.46
C SER A 89 20.02 -0.02 -0.21
N ARG A 90 21.17 0.37 -0.78
CA ARG A 90 21.62 1.76 -0.78
C ARG A 90 20.61 2.71 -1.44
N ALA A 91 19.83 2.23 -2.41
CA ALA A 91 18.79 3.06 -3.03
C ALA A 91 17.83 3.59 -1.97
N TYR A 92 17.35 2.69 -1.11
CA TYR A 92 16.44 3.02 -0.01
C TYR A 92 17.13 3.88 1.07
N SER A 93 18.29 3.45 1.57
CA SER A 93 18.94 4.05 2.73
C SER A 93 19.78 5.31 2.42
N GLY A 94 20.07 5.56 1.15
CA GLY A 94 20.99 6.63 0.72
C GLY A 94 22.48 6.35 0.96
N ARG A 95 22.83 5.27 1.68
CA ARG A 95 24.21 4.91 2.03
C ARG A 95 24.47 3.40 1.92
N VAL A 96 25.73 3.02 1.70
CA VAL A 96 26.13 1.62 1.74
C VAL A 96 26.37 1.21 3.19
N MET A 97 25.71 0.15 3.62
CA MET A 97 25.85 -0.43 4.95
C MET A 97 26.33 -1.88 4.85
N LYS A 98 27.03 -2.37 5.89
CA LYS A 98 27.71 -3.69 5.87
C LYS A 98 26.71 -4.83 5.70
N LYS A 99 25.57 -4.77 6.40
CA LYS A 99 24.48 -5.75 6.32
C LYS A 99 23.23 -5.19 5.61
N GLY A 100 23.39 -4.16 4.76
CA GLY A 100 22.29 -3.53 4.07
C GLY A 100 21.24 -2.96 5.03
N ILE A 101 19.96 -3.13 4.71
CA ILE A 101 18.83 -2.60 5.51
C ILE A 101 18.88 -3.05 6.99
N PHE A 102 19.47 -4.20 7.29
CA PHE A 102 19.56 -4.69 8.67
C PHE A 102 20.50 -3.87 9.57
N ASP A 103 21.28 -2.96 9.01
CA ASP A 103 22.11 -1.99 9.76
C ASP A 103 21.44 -0.60 9.85
N MET A 104 20.14 -0.49 9.54
CA MET A 104 19.39 0.75 9.70
C MET A 104 19.27 1.13 11.18
N ASP A 105 19.61 2.40 11.46
CA ASP A 105 19.46 3.02 12.77
C ASP A 105 18.23 3.94 12.79
N GLY A 106 17.69 4.17 14.00
CA GLY A 106 16.52 5.04 14.19
C GLY A 106 15.21 4.39 13.77
N THR A 107 14.17 5.19 13.65
CA THR A 107 12.84 4.75 13.20
C THR A 107 12.76 4.88 11.69
N TRP A 108 12.46 3.78 11.03
CA TRP A 108 12.34 3.70 9.57
C TRP A 108 11.22 2.78 9.14
N GLY A 109 10.78 2.93 7.90
CA GLY A 109 9.68 2.13 7.38
C GLY A 109 9.48 2.31 5.89
N TRP A 110 8.47 1.67 5.36
CA TRP A 110 8.07 1.86 3.96
C TRP A 110 6.56 1.70 3.76
N LYS A 111 6.10 2.26 2.68
CA LYS A 111 4.72 2.11 2.21
C LYS A 111 4.71 1.49 0.82
N ASP A 112 3.89 0.46 0.65
CA ASP A 112 3.48 -0.08 -0.64
C ASP A 112 2.09 -0.70 -0.48
N PRO A 113 1.11 -0.40 -1.34
CA PRO A 113 -0.22 -1.02 -1.28
C PRO A 113 -0.22 -2.55 -1.42
N ARG A 114 0.89 -3.12 -1.90
CA ARG A 114 1.12 -4.58 -1.98
C ARG A 114 1.58 -5.20 -0.67
N ASN A 115 1.89 -4.39 0.35
CA ASN A 115 2.35 -4.88 1.65
C ASN A 115 1.32 -5.77 2.35
N GLY A 116 0.01 -5.52 2.17
CA GLY A 116 -1.04 -6.33 2.80
C GLY A 116 -0.90 -7.82 2.47
N PRO A 117 -1.02 -8.22 1.21
CA PRO A 117 -0.85 -9.62 0.80
C PRO A 117 0.55 -10.20 1.04
N THR A 118 1.61 -9.38 1.04
CA THR A 118 2.99 -9.84 1.31
C THR A 118 3.39 -9.78 2.77
N LEU A 119 2.51 -9.31 3.66
CA LEU A 119 2.77 -9.12 5.07
C LEU A 119 3.27 -10.36 5.81
N PRO A 120 2.77 -11.59 5.53
CA PRO A 120 3.30 -12.80 6.16
C PRO A 120 4.80 -12.99 5.92
N LEU A 121 5.30 -12.68 4.72
CA LEU A 121 6.72 -12.74 4.40
C LEU A 121 7.52 -11.66 5.14
N TRP A 122 7.02 -10.44 5.15
CA TRP A 122 7.68 -9.33 5.86
C TRP A 122 7.77 -9.60 7.35
N ARG A 123 6.74 -10.20 7.94
CA ARG A 123 6.75 -10.60 9.36
C ARG A 123 7.71 -11.75 9.66
N ALA A 124 7.92 -12.67 8.73
CA ALA A 124 8.96 -13.69 8.88
C ALA A 124 10.36 -13.08 8.93
N ILE A 125 10.56 -11.95 8.21
CA ILE A 125 11.84 -11.21 8.20
C ILE A 125 11.99 -10.32 9.45
N TRP A 126 10.92 -9.60 9.84
CA TRP A 126 10.88 -8.70 11.00
C TRP A 126 9.64 -8.98 11.86
N PRO A 127 9.72 -9.94 12.79
CA PRO A 127 8.57 -10.31 13.65
C PRO A 127 8.08 -9.15 14.55
N ASP A 128 8.97 -8.21 14.87
CA ASP A 128 8.76 -7.04 15.73
C ASP A 128 8.43 -5.76 14.95
N MET A 129 8.07 -5.87 13.65
CA MET A 129 7.66 -4.71 12.85
C MET A 129 6.40 -4.06 13.43
N LYS A 130 6.32 -2.72 13.29
CA LYS A 130 5.11 -1.96 13.57
C LYS A 130 4.25 -1.84 12.32
N ILE A 131 2.95 -2.06 12.45
CA ILE A 131 2.02 -2.10 11.32
C ILE A 131 0.99 -0.98 11.48
N ILE A 132 0.89 -0.14 10.44
CA ILE A 132 -0.17 0.86 10.33
C ILE A 132 -1.07 0.45 9.18
N HIS A 133 -2.31 0.08 9.49
CA HIS A 133 -3.30 -0.35 8.51
C HIS A 133 -4.27 0.78 8.17
N VAL A 134 -4.25 1.24 6.93
CA VAL A 134 -5.05 2.37 6.45
C VAL A 134 -6.26 1.87 5.68
N ILE A 135 -7.44 2.21 6.16
CA ILE A 135 -8.74 1.84 5.57
C ILE A 135 -9.45 3.12 5.09
N ARG A 136 -10.16 3.02 3.98
CA ARG A 136 -10.96 4.10 3.39
C ARG A 136 -12.26 3.55 2.84
N HIS A 137 -13.31 4.39 2.79
CA HIS A 137 -14.63 4.07 2.23
C HIS A 137 -14.54 3.50 0.79
N GLY A 138 -15.19 2.36 0.57
CA GLY A 138 -15.05 1.57 -0.66
C GLY A 138 -15.46 2.32 -1.93
N VAL A 139 -16.50 3.15 -1.86
CA VAL A 139 -16.96 3.93 -3.03
C VAL A 139 -15.94 4.99 -3.41
N ASP A 140 -15.30 5.66 -2.44
CA ASP A 140 -14.24 6.64 -2.73
C ASP A 140 -13.01 5.97 -3.37
N VAL A 141 -12.67 4.77 -2.88
CA VAL A 141 -11.57 3.98 -3.46
C VAL A 141 -11.92 3.56 -4.89
N ALA A 142 -13.11 3.00 -5.12
CA ALA A 142 -13.57 2.56 -6.43
C ALA A 142 -13.61 3.71 -7.46
N ALA A 143 -14.17 4.87 -7.08
CA ALA A 143 -14.22 6.06 -7.93
C ALA A 143 -12.80 6.58 -8.26
N SER A 144 -11.90 6.59 -7.27
CA SER A 144 -10.51 7.01 -7.47
C SER A 144 -9.73 6.05 -8.39
N LEU A 145 -9.96 4.74 -8.27
CA LEU A 145 -9.38 3.73 -9.16
C LEU A 145 -9.88 3.86 -10.58
N LYS A 146 -11.20 3.98 -10.77
CA LYS A 146 -11.83 4.20 -12.08
C LYS A 146 -11.23 5.42 -12.77
N THR A 147 -11.13 6.55 -12.08
CA THR A 147 -10.56 7.80 -12.62
C THR A 147 -9.09 7.65 -13.00
N ARG A 148 -8.27 6.97 -12.18
CA ARG A 148 -6.87 6.71 -12.50
C ARG A 148 -6.73 5.83 -13.73
N ASN A 149 -7.50 4.74 -13.79
CA ASN A 149 -7.35 3.74 -14.84
C ASN A 149 -7.85 4.24 -16.19
N SER A 150 -8.94 5.01 -16.24
CA SER A 150 -9.40 5.61 -17.50
C SER A 150 -8.34 6.48 -18.17
N LYS A 151 -7.60 7.27 -17.40
CA LYS A 151 -6.49 8.10 -17.91
C LYS A 151 -5.31 7.26 -18.46
N HIS A 152 -5.02 6.12 -17.81
CA HIS A 152 -3.96 5.22 -18.26
C HIS A 152 -4.34 4.45 -19.53
N TRP A 153 -5.58 4.06 -19.68
CA TRP A 153 -6.03 3.26 -20.83
C TRP A 153 -5.87 3.98 -22.16
N GLU A 154 -6.16 5.25 -22.24
CA GLU A 154 -5.96 6.04 -23.46
C GLU A 154 -4.49 5.99 -23.91
N GLY A 155 -3.56 6.13 -22.97
CA GLY A 155 -2.12 6.01 -23.23
C GLY A 155 -1.67 4.60 -23.59
N ASP A 156 -2.19 3.58 -22.90
CA ASP A 156 -1.80 2.19 -23.11
C ASP A 156 -2.35 1.63 -24.44
N VAL A 157 -3.59 1.97 -24.80
CA VAL A 157 -4.17 1.59 -26.11
C VAL A 157 -3.41 2.23 -27.26
N SER A 158 -3.04 3.50 -27.13
CA SER A 158 -2.24 4.21 -28.15
C SER A 158 -0.86 3.56 -28.28
N ARG A 159 -0.20 3.23 -27.18
CA ARG A 159 1.10 2.56 -27.14
C ARG A 159 1.02 1.15 -27.73
N PHE A 160 -0.02 0.38 -27.38
CA PHE A 160 -0.28 -0.95 -27.92
C PHE A 160 -0.44 -0.93 -29.45
N LYS A 161 -1.29 -0.01 -29.99
CA LYS A 161 -1.47 0.14 -31.45
C LYS A 161 -0.15 0.45 -32.16
N LYS A 162 0.70 1.28 -31.56
CA LYS A 162 2.01 1.64 -32.13
C LYS A 162 2.99 0.47 -32.16
N TRP A 163 2.94 -0.42 -31.16
CA TRP A 163 3.90 -1.54 -31.00
C TRP A 163 3.33 -2.90 -31.43
N LEU A 164 2.07 -2.95 -31.87
CA LEU A 164 1.40 -4.19 -32.27
C LEU A 164 2.23 -5.10 -33.22
N PRO A 165 2.93 -4.57 -34.24
CA PRO A 165 3.72 -5.40 -35.14
C PRO A 165 4.90 -6.11 -34.47
N THR A 166 5.42 -5.58 -33.38
CA THR A 166 6.58 -6.11 -32.64
C THR A 166 6.20 -6.82 -31.35
N TYR A 167 4.93 -6.77 -30.97
CA TYR A 167 4.45 -7.28 -29.68
C TYR A 167 4.54 -8.81 -29.57
N SER A 168 4.34 -9.52 -30.67
CA SER A 168 4.45 -10.98 -30.72
C SER A 168 5.87 -11.52 -30.48
N TRP A 169 6.88 -10.69 -30.60
CA TRP A 169 8.30 -11.06 -30.43
C TRP A 169 8.80 -10.83 -29.00
N ARG A 170 8.09 -10.06 -28.20
CA ARG A 170 8.42 -9.81 -26.81
C ARG A 170 7.39 -10.47 -25.93
N SER A 171 7.76 -11.56 -25.29
CA SER A 171 7.04 -12.11 -24.15
C SER A 171 7.02 -11.06 -23.04
N SER A 172 6.03 -10.16 -23.10
CA SER A 172 5.80 -9.20 -22.03
C SER A 172 5.08 -9.92 -20.90
N LYS A 173 5.69 -9.97 -19.74
CA LYS A 173 5.05 -10.47 -18.52
C LYS A 173 3.96 -9.52 -18.01
N SER A 174 3.87 -8.31 -18.56
CA SER A 174 2.87 -7.33 -18.18
C SER A 174 1.63 -7.43 -19.07
N PRO A 175 0.42 -7.35 -18.51
CA PRO A 175 -0.80 -7.28 -19.29
C PRO A 175 -0.80 -6.02 -20.17
N ILE A 176 -1.42 -6.12 -21.36
CA ILE A 176 -1.55 -5.02 -22.31
C ILE A 176 -2.26 -3.82 -21.66
N MET A 177 -3.25 -4.12 -20.85
CA MET A 177 -4.02 -3.13 -20.10
C MET A 177 -3.94 -3.44 -18.62
N ARG A 178 -3.41 -2.49 -17.87
CA ARG A 178 -3.40 -2.54 -16.40
C ARG A 178 -4.67 -1.92 -15.86
N GLY A 179 -5.16 -2.40 -14.72
CA GLY A 179 -6.31 -1.79 -14.06
C GLY A 179 -7.66 -2.13 -14.71
N GLN A 180 -7.74 -3.26 -15.42
CA GLN A 180 -8.98 -3.68 -16.09
C GLN A 180 -10.14 -3.92 -15.11
N ARG A 181 -9.85 -4.62 -14.02
CA ARG A 181 -10.86 -4.96 -13.01
C ARG A 181 -11.44 -3.71 -12.35
N SER A 182 -10.57 -2.78 -11.98
CA SER A 182 -10.95 -1.55 -11.27
C SER A 182 -11.24 -0.36 -12.20
N SER A 183 -11.56 -0.63 -13.46
CA SER A 183 -11.99 0.40 -14.42
C SER A 183 -13.47 0.77 -14.32
N THR A 184 -14.26 -0.05 -13.63
CA THR A 184 -15.66 0.21 -13.29
C THR A 184 -15.83 0.41 -11.79
N LEU A 185 -16.94 0.99 -11.36
CA LEU A 185 -17.23 1.17 -9.93
C LEU A 185 -17.44 -0.19 -9.26
N GLU A 186 -18.18 -1.09 -9.90
CA GLU A 186 -18.46 -2.43 -9.40
C GLU A 186 -17.19 -3.26 -9.23
N GLY A 187 -16.33 -3.25 -10.26
CA GLY A 187 -15.05 -3.95 -10.22
C GLY A 187 -14.11 -3.38 -9.19
N GLY A 188 -14.09 -2.05 -9.03
CA GLY A 188 -13.33 -1.35 -8.01
C GLY A 188 -13.80 -1.66 -6.59
N LEU A 189 -15.12 -1.69 -6.36
CA LEU A 189 -15.71 -2.00 -5.07
C LEU A 189 -15.52 -3.49 -4.70
N SER A 190 -15.71 -4.39 -5.67
CA SER A 190 -15.43 -5.82 -5.47
C SER A 190 -13.97 -6.06 -5.09
N PHE A 191 -13.04 -5.41 -5.80
CA PHE A 191 -11.62 -5.49 -5.49
C PHE A 191 -11.30 -4.91 -4.10
N TRP A 192 -11.91 -3.78 -3.72
CA TRP A 192 -11.78 -3.18 -2.40
C TRP A 192 -12.24 -4.14 -1.29
N SER A 193 -13.41 -4.75 -1.43
CA SER A 193 -13.94 -5.68 -0.43
C SER A 193 -13.04 -6.90 -0.26
N GLU A 194 -12.61 -7.53 -1.36
CA GLU A 194 -11.70 -8.68 -1.33
C GLU A 194 -10.35 -8.34 -0.69
N GLN A 195 -9.80 -7.15 -1.00
CA GLN A 195 -8.52 -6.72 -0.45
C GLN A 195 -8.61 -6.48 1.07
N ILE A 196 -9.68 -5.82 1.54
CA ILE A 196 -9.88 -5.59 2.97
C ILE A 196 -10.15 -6.89 3.72
N GLU A 197 -10.93 -7.81 3.14
CA GLU A 197 -11.13 -9.14 3.74
C GLU A 197 -9.79 -9.85 3.94
N MET A 198 -9.00 -9.91 2.89
CA MET A 198 -7.67 -10.51 2.91
C MET A 198 -6.75 -9.85 3.96
N GLU A 199 -6.69 -8.53 3.99
CA GLU A 199 -5.88 -7.79 4.95
C GLU A 199 -6.39 -8.02 6.37
N THR A 200 -7.69 -8.05 6.58
CA THR A 200 -8.32 -8.34 7.89
C THR A 200 -7.98 -9.74 8.37
N ASP A 201 -8.06 -10.75 7.50
CA ASP A 201 -7.72 -12.13 7.84
C ASP A 201 -6.24 -12.25 8.23
N ILE A 202 -5.34 -11.67 7.44
CA ILE A 202 -3.89 -11.66 7.75
C ILE A 202 -3.63 -10.93 9.07
N LEU A 203 -4.25 -9.79 9.28
CA LEU A 203 -4.07 -8.94 10.45
C LEU A 203 -4.80 -9.47 11.69
N SER A 204 -5.76 -10.40 11.56
CA SER A 204 -6.52 -10.93 12.70
C SER A 204 -5.63 -11.60 13.74
N SER A 205 -4.56 -12.25 13.30
CA SER A 205 -3.56 -12.92 14.15
C SER A 205 -2.47 -12.00 14.71
N ILE A 206 -2.54 -10.68 14.40
CA ILE A 206 -1.52 -9.69 14.78
C ILE A 206 -2.13 -8.73 15.78
N GLU A 207 -1.66 -8.79 17.03
CA GLU A 207 -2.13 -7.89 18.09
C GLU A 207 -1.52 -6.49 17.93
N ASP A 208 -0.21 -6.41 17.65
CA ASP A 208 0.54 -5.16 17.55
C ASP A 208 0.35 -4.52 16.16
N LYS A 209 -0.77 -3.81 16.01
CA LYS A 209 -1.12 -3.03 14.82
C LYS A 209 -1.92 -1.78 15.20
N HIS A 210 -1.80 -0.74 14.41
CA HIS A 210 -2.60 0.48 14.54
C HIS A 210 -3.47 0.67 13.29
N VAL A 211 -4.78 0.84 13.47
CA VAL A 211 -5.72 1.01 12.35
C VAL A 211 -6.03 2.50 12.21
N VAL A 212 -5.91 3.01 10.98
CA VAL A 212 -6.21 4.39 10.61
C VAL A 212 -7.36 4.41 9.62
N ARG A 213 -8.49 5.00 10.01
CA ARG A 213 -9.55 5.33 9.08
C ARG A 213 -9.23 6.65 8.39
N TYR A 214 -9.16 6.63 7.07
CA TYR A 214 -8.78 7.81 6.28
C TYR A 214 -9.70 9.00 6.55
N GLU A 215 -10.98 8.75 6.71
CA GLU A 215 -11.99 9.77 6.97
C GLU A 215 -11.80 10.42 8.36
N GLU A 216 -11.44 9.63 9.36
CA GLU A 216 -11.12 10.12 10.71
C GLU A 216 -9.82 10.95 10.70
N LEU A 217 -8.81 10.48 9.95
CA LEU A 217 -7.57 11.25 9.77
C LEU A 217 -7.85 12.62 9.13
N LEU A 218 -8.83 12.73 8.25
CA LEU A 218 -9.18 14.00 7.61
C LEU A 218 -10.07 14.90 8.48
N SER A 219 -10.93 14.32 9.33
CA SER A 219 -11.85 15.08 10.18
C SER A 219 -11.26 15.47 11.54
N SER A 220 -10.36 14.66 12.06
CA SER A 220 -9.71 14.82 13.36
C SER A 220 -8.20 14.53 13.27
N PRO A 221 -7.45 15.28 12.44
CA PRO A 221 -6.07 14.94 12.10
C PRO A 221 -5.17 14.86 13.31
N ARG A 222 -5.29 15.83 14.24
CA ARG A 222 -4.49 15.87 15.46
C ARG A 222 -4.62 14.61 16.31
N GLU A 223 -5.84 14.15 16.53
CA GLU A 223 -6.13 12.97 17.34
C GLU A 223 -5.54 11.71 16.69
N VAL A 224 -5.79 11.53 15.39
CA VAL A 224 -5.31 10.35 14.67
C VAL A 224 -3.78 10.35 14.56
N ILE A 225 -3.16 11.50 14.26
CA ILE A 225 -1.69 11.60 14.19
C ILE A 225 -1.07 11.32 15.56
N SER A 226 -1.62 11.90 16.63
CA SER A 226 -1.14 11.65 18.00
C SER A 226 -1.24 10.16 18.36
N GLY A 227 -2.33 9.48 18.00
CA GLY A 227 -2.47 8.05 18.20
C GLY A 227 -1.43 7.21 17.43
N ILE A 228 -1.09 7.61 16.20
CA ILE A 228 -0.01 6.97 15.42
C ILE A 228 1.35 7.16 16.13
N LEU A 229 1.64 8.39 16.58
CA LEU A 229 2.91 8.72 17.24
C LEU A 229 3.08 7.99 18.57
N GLU A 230 2.01 7.93 19.37
CA GLU A 230 1.98 7.16 20.62
C GLU A 230 2.25 5.67 20.35
N TYR A 231 1.56 5.07 19.36
CA TYR A 231 1.77 3.69 18.96
C TYR A 231 3.22 3.40 18.55
N LEU A 232 3.86 4.33 17.86
CA LEU A 232 5.25 4.22 17.43
C LEU A 232 6.25 4.64 18.51
N SER A 233 5.81 5.23 19.63
CA SER A 233 6.64 5.85 20.66
C SER A 233 7.59 6.90 20.07
N ILE A 234 7.03 7.82 19.29
CA ILE A 234 7.73 8.94 18.66
C ILE A 234 7.25 10.24 19.32
N ASP A 235 8.19 11.03 19.78
CA ASP A 235 7.93 12.35 20.30
C ASP A 235 8.17 13.41 19.21
N VAL A 236 7.22 14.30 19.01
CA VAL A 236 7.34 15.45 18.09
C VAL A 236 7.02 16.74 18.86
N THR A 237 7.53 17.86 18.37
CA THR A 237 7.18 19.17 18.91
C THR A 237 5.77 19.57 18.46
N GLU A 238 5.12 20.46 19.24
CA GLU A 238 3.82 21.02 18.87
C GLU A 238 3.86 21.73 17.50
N GLU A 239 4.97 22.39 17.18
CA GLU A 239 5.18 23.02 15.88
C GLU A 239 5.21 22.01 14.72
N GLN A 240 5.89 20.88 14.90
CA GLN A 240 5.90 19.80 13.90
C GLN A 240 4.50 19.22 13.70
N LEU A 241 3.77 18.99 14.80
CA LEU A 241 2.39 18.47 14.74
C LEU A 241 1.48 19.41 13.95
N LEU A 242 1.51 20.70 14.25
CA LEU A 242 0.74 21.74 13.55
C LEU A 242 1.08 21.81 12.06
N ALA A 243 2.38 21.76 11.72
CA ALA A 243 2.82 21.78 10.32
C ALA A 243 2.32 20.54 9.54
N THR A 244 2.27 19.39 10.20
CA THR A 244 1.76 18.14 9.59
C THR A 244 0.24 18.20 9.38
N GLU A 245 -0.51 18.81 10.30
CA GLU A 245 -1.96 19.00 10.20
C GLU A 245 -2.35 19.95 9.06
N ASP A 246 -1.60 21.03 8.85
CA ASP A 246 -1.93 22.11 7.88
C ASP A 246 -1.99 21.59 6.42
N GLY A 247 -1.29 20.50 6.12
CA GLY A 247 -1.32 19.87 4.80
C GLY A 247 -2.53 18.97 4.53
N ILE A 248 -3.45 18.78 5.48
CA ILE A 248 -4.56 17.84 5.39
C ILE A 248 -5.83 18.51 4.87
N ASN A 249 -6.39 18.00 3.77
CA ASN A 249 -7.61 18.53 3.17
C ASN A 249 -8.85 17.73 3.61
N PRO A 250 -9.70 18.27 4.50
CA PRO A 250 -10.87 17.55 5.03
C PRO A 250 -11.96 17.29 3.97
N SER A 251 -12.00 18.04 2.87
CA SER A 251 -13.05 17.89 1.85
C SER A 251 -13.00 16.54 1.09
N ARG A 252 -11.92 15.77 1.29
CA ARG A 252 -11.76 14.44 0.71
C ARG A 252 -12.37 13.31 1.54
N ALA A 253 -12.80 13.60 2.76
CA ALA A 253 -13.52 12.63 3.58
C ALA A 253 -14.91 12.39 2.99
N PHE A 254 -15.23 11.12 2.70
CA PHE A 254 -16.49 10.75 2.06
C PHE A 254 -16.82 11.58 0.81
N ALA A 255 -15.82 11.83 -0.03
CA ALA A 255 -15.95 12.69 -1.21
C ALA A 255 -17.05 12.22 -2.18
N PHE A 256 -17.39 10.91 -2.19
CA PHE A 256 -18.48 10.34 -2.98
C PHE A 256 -19.84 11.00 -2.69
N ARG A 257 -20.04 11.59 -1.50
CA ARG A 257 -21.29 12.26 -1.11
C ARG A 257 -21.58 13.51 -1.93
N ASN A 258 -20.57 14.05 -2.62
CA ASN A 258 -20.70 15.22 -3.48
C ASN A 258 -21.12 14.86 -4.92
N ASP A 259 -21.27 13.57 -5.23
CA ASP A 259 -21.65 13.06 -6.54
C ASP A 259 -22.91 12.20 -6.40
N PRO A 260 -24.08 12.64 -6.96
CA PRO A 260 -25.33 11.90 -6.85
C PRO A 260 -25.27 10.47 -7.39
N GLU A 261 -24.49 10.21 -8.45
CA GLU A 261 -24.34 8.86 -9.02
C GLU A 261 -23.57 7.96 -8.04
N LEU A 262 -22.55 8.47 -7.37
CA LEU A 262 -21.80 7.72 -6.38
C LEU A 262 -22.61 7.49 -5.09
N VAL A 263 -23.47 8.42 -4.71
CA VAL A 263 -24.41 8.25 -3.58
C VAL A 263 -25.42 7.14 -3.87
N GLU A 264 -25.99 7.12 -5.07
CA GLU A 264 -26.89 6.05 -5.50
C GLU A 264 -26.17 4.71 -5.58
N PHE A 265 -24.96 4.69 -6.14
CA PHE A 265 -24.12 3.50 -6.18
C PHE A 265 -23.83 2.95 -4.77
N ALA A 266 -23.51 3.81 -3.80
CA ALA A 266 -23.29 3.42 -2.41
C ALA A 266 -24.53 2.76 -1.79
N ARG A 267 -25.71 3.33 -2.01
CA ARG A 267 -26.99 2.78 -1.51
C ARG A 267 -27.29 1.39 -2.08
N ASN A 268 -27.04 1.21 -3.38
CA ASN A 268 -27.27 -0.05 -4.09
C ASN A 268 -26.24 -1.15 -3.71
N ASN A 269 -25.12 -0.77 -3.07
CA ASN A 269 -24.04 -1.65 -2.68
C ASN A 269 -23.70 -1.57 -1.17
N CYS A 270 -24.71 -1.39 -0.30
CA CYS A 270 -24.52 -1.22 1.14
C CYS A 270 -23.90 -2.45 1.81
N LYS A 271 -24.26 -3.68 1.41
CA LYS A 271 -23.79 -4.91 2.06
C LYS A 271 -22.26 -5.04 2.17
N PRO A 272 -21.45 -4.89 1.08
CA PRO A 272 -20.00 -4.92 1.20
C PRO A 272 -19.44 -3.76 2.03
N LEU A 273 -20.11 -2.60 2.05
CA LEU A 273 -19.71 -1.46 2.86
C LEU A 273 -19.95 -1.74 4.35
N GLU A 274 -21.14 -2.16 4.74
CA GLU A 274 -21.50 -2.51 6.11
C GLU A 274 -20.61 -3.61 6.70
N LYS A 275 -20.25 -4.62 5.88
CA LYS A 275 -19.33 -5.70 6.27
C LYS A 275 -17.99 -5.15 6.78
N HIS A 276 -17.54 -4.03 6.26
CA HIS A 276 -16.26 -3.40 6.61
C HIS A 276 -16.42 -2.13 7.46
N GLY A 277 -17.61 -1.93 8.04
CA GLY A 277 -17.90 -0.86 9.02
C GLY A 277 -18.12 0.52 8.41
N TYR A 278 -18.69 0.57 7.18
CA TYR A 278 -19.10 1.80 6.50
C TYR A 278 -20.58 1.85 6.21
#